data_6ac717f09938a6f268b7cd50c56d0f5e
#
_entry.id   6ac717f09938a6f268b7cd50c56d0f5e
#
_cell.length_a   1.000
_cell.length_b   1.000
_cell.length_c   1.000
_cell.angle_alpha   90.00
_cell.angle_beta   90.00
_cell.angle_gamma   90.00
#
_symmetry.space_group_name_H-M   'P 1'
#
loop_
_entity.id
_entity.type
_entity.pdbx_description
1 polymer ?
#
loop_
_entity_poly.entity_id
_entity_poly.type
_entity_poly.pdbx_seq_one_letter_code
_entity_poly.pdbx_strand_id
1 'polypeptide(L)'
;MSFLLLGATLASLGPSWANPAQNAVVTKSVANVYSSPSEDADVVSQAIFGTNVVPLEERDDWVKVRTPDEYTGWMPLAALRRLGPGGRLYAAAGRVAQVESLTANLYREPDVTKHQPLLTVPFETRLEVTAEPADHEGRWLQVLLPDDHPAWIQRGDVTFDTKPLTIKQTIELAERFLGVTYLWGGTSSFGYDCSGFTQMLVRRRGVTMPRDADAQAAWKGLAPVKRNKPKPGDLLFFGSSPDHISHSGMYIGRGKFIHDTPHGHPGVQISRLADQPWARLLVACRRLK
;
A
#
# COMPACT_ATOMS: atom_id res chain seq x y z
N MET A 1 45.14 -49.57 11.96
CA MET A 1 44.32 -48.66 12.82
C MET A 1 43.93 -47.48 11.97
N SER A 2 42.70 -47.52 11.41
CA SER A 2 42.17 -46.42 10.60
C SER A 2 41.14 -45.66 11.42
N PHE A 3 41.40 -44.38 11.67
CA PHE A 3 40.42 -43.50 12.35
C PHE A 3 39.50 -42.88 11.28
N LEU A 4 38.20 -43.26 11.36
CA LEU A 4 37.15 -42.53 10.66
C LEU A 4 36.80 -41.27 11.47
N LEU A 5 37.02 -40.09 10.88
CA LEU A 5 36.45 -38.82 11.36
C LEU A 5 35.03 -38.69 10.82
N LEU A 6 34.02 -38.83 11.69
CA LEU A 6 32.66 -38.41 11.42
C LEU A 6 32.60 -36.88 11.52
N GLY A 7 32.44 -36.20 10.39
CA GLY A 7 32.12 -34.79 10.34
C GLY A 7 30.62 -34.60 10.60
N ALA A 8 30.24 -34.10 11.77
CA ALA A 8 28.89 -33.66 12.06
C ALA A 8 28.66 -32.28 11.42
N THR A 9 27.90 -32.22 10.34
CA THR A 9 27.36 -30.97 9.82
C THR A 9 26.26 -30.47 10.75
N LEU A 10 26.58 -29.43 11.51
CA LEU A 10 25.57 -28.64 12.25
C LEU A 10 24.75 -27.86 11.22
N ALA A 11 23.56 -28.36 10.90
CA ALA A 11 22.56 -27.57 10.22
C ALA A 11 22.12 -26.46 11.19
N SER A 12 22.43 -25.19 10.85
CA SER A 12 21.90 -24.04 11.57
C SER A 12 20.39 -23.96 11.30
N LEU A 13 19.59 -24.42 12.24
CA LEU A 13 18.16 -24.13 12.27
C LEU A 13 18.00 -22.62 12.51
N GLY A 14 17.84 -21.84 11.47
CA GLY A 14 17.36 -20.47 11.56
C GLY A 14 15.97 -20.45 12.23
N PRO A 15 15.58 -19.36 12.87
CA PRO A 15 14.30 -19.27 13.56
C PRO A 15 13.15 -19.45 12.57
N SER A 16 12.38 -20.51 12.71
CA SER A 16 11.23 -20.85 11.84
C SER A 16 10.06 -19.88 12.06
N TRP A 17 9.47 -19.38 10.97
CA TRP A 17 8.22 -18.61 10.98
C TRP A 17 6.97 -19.51 11.18
N ALA A 18 7.15 -20.80 11.34
CA ALA A 18 6.11 -21.80 11.44
C ALA A 18 5.21 -21.69 12.71
N ASN A 19 5.31 -20.59 13.47
CA ASN A 19 4.39 -20.32 14.55
C ASN A 19 3.30 -19.34 14.04
N PRO A 20 2.06 -19.80 13.79
CA PRO A 20 0.96 -18.98 13.23
C PRO A 20 0.52 -17.81 14.12
N ALA A 21 1.16 -17.59 15.26
CA ALA A 21 0.87 -16.51 16.20
C ALA A 21 1.83 -15.30 16.07
N GLN A 22 2.75 -15.30 15.13
CA GLN A 22 3.73 -14.21 14.98
C GLN A 22 3.43 -13.36 13.77
N ASN A 23 2.96 -12.13 14.00
CA ASN A 23 2.90 -11.11 12.94
C ASN A 23 4.29 -10.59 12.60
N ALA A 24 4.41 -9.96 11.45
CA ALA A 24 5.60 -9.22 11.05
C ALA A 24 5.20 -7.81 10.61
N VAL A 25 6.17 -6.91 10.56
CA VAL A 25 5.97 -5.53 10.11
C VAL A 25 6.98 -5.18 9.02
N VAL A 26 6.52 -4.45 8.01
CA VAL A 26 7.34 -4.00 6.88
C VAL A 26 8.29 -2.90 7.35
N THR A 27 9.58 -3.05 7.05
CA THR A 27 10.66 -2.10 7.43
C THR A 27 11.24 -1.32 6.24
N LYS A 28 10.87 -1.67 5.00
CA LYS A 28 11.23 -0.91 3.80
C LYS A 28 10.19 0.17 3.53
N SER A 29 10.58 1.27 2.89
CA SER A 29 9.63 2.33 2.46
C SER A 29 8.43 1.73 1.73
N VAL A 30 8.73 0.86 0.77
CA VAL A 30 7.78 0.00 0.04
C VAL A 30 8.45 -1.35 -0.15
N ALA A 31 7.75 -2.42 0.18
CA ALA A 31 8.16 -3.80 -0.06
C ALA A 31 7.27 -4.42 -1.15
N ASN A 32 7.88 -4.99 -2.17
CA ASN A 32 7.15 -5.73 -3.20
C ASN A 32 6.62 -7.05 -2.67
N VAL A 33 5.42 -7.40 -3.13
CA VAL A 33 4.82 -8.73 -2.97
C VAL A 33 4.91 -9.43 -4.32
N TYR A 34 5.57 -10.57 -4.36
CA TYR A 34 5.85 -11.34 -5.57
C TYR A 34 4.92 -12.56 -5.70
N SER A 35 4.68 -13.00 -6.92
CA SER A 35 3.86 -14.18 -7.21
C SER A 35 4.51 -15.50 -6.75
N SER A 36 5.85 -15.53 -6.71
CA SER A 36 6.66 -16.66 -6.24
C SER A 36 7.90 -16.17 -5.49
N PRO A 37 8.62 -17.01 -4.71
CA PRO A 37 9.78 -16.61 -3.93
C PRO A 37 11.03 -16.39 -4.81
N SER A 38 11.00 -15.35 -5.64
CA SER A 38 12.09 -14.95 -6.54
C SER A 38 11.95 -13.47 -6.90
N GLU A 39 13.06 -12.76 -7.02
CA GLU A 39 13.09 -11.38 -7.55
C GLU A 39 12.77 -11.31 -9.05
N ASP A 40 12.89 -12.43 -9.78
CA ASP A 40 12.51 -12.55 -11.19
C ASP A 40 11.01 -12.81 -11.38
N ALA A 41 10.26 -13.02 -10.28
CA ALA A 41 8.83 -13.23 -10.34
C ALA A 41 8.06 -11.92 -10.53
N ASP A 42 6.82 -12.02 -11.02
CA ASP A 42 5.94 -10.86 -11.16
C ASP A 42 5.67 -10.19 -9.81
N VAL A 43 5.81 -8.87 -9.77
CA VAL A 43 5.30 -8.07 -8.66
C VAL A 43 3.77 -7.99 -8.79
N VAL A 44 3.07 -8.53 -7.81
CA VAL A 44 1.59 -8.62 -7.81
C VAL A 44 0.93 -7.60 -6.88
N SER A 45 1.67 -7.10 -5.89
CA SER A 45 1.22 -6.06 -4.96
C SER A 45 2.42 -5.43 -4.24
N GLN A 46 2.14 -4.52 -3.31
CA GLN A 46 3.14 -3.92 -2.43
C GLN A 46 2.57 -3.76 -1.01
N ALA A 47 3.46 -3.61 -0.03
CA ALA A 47 3.11 -3.12 1.30
C ALA A 47 4.07 -2.00 1.71
N ILE A 48 3.54 -0.93 2.28
CA ILE A 48 4.30 0.26 2.69
C ILE A 48 4.90 0.08 4.09
N PHE A 49 5.87 0.90 4.42
CA PHE A 49 6.51 0.96 5.74
C PHE A 49 5.49 0.93 6.88
N GLY A 50 5.76 0.13 7.90
CA GLY A 50 4.90 -0.02 9.07
C GLY A 50 3.65 -0.89 8.86
N THR A 51 3.43 -1.44 7.67
CA THR A 51 2.32 -2.38 7.43
C THR A 51 2.55 -3.68 8.20
N ASN A 52 1.59 -4.05 9.05
CA ASN A 52 1.60 -5.35 9.71
C ASN A 52 1.11 -6.41 8.71
N VAL A 53 1.82 -7.52 8.62
CA VAL A 53 1.49 -8.65 7.75
C VAL A 53 1.46 -9.96 8.54
N VAL A 54 0.71 -10.93 8.07
CA VAL A 54 0.64 -12.26 8.65
C VAL A 54 1.51 -13.22 7.84
N PRO A 55 2.62 -13.72 8.39
CA PRO A 55 3.43 -14.76 7.76
C PRO A 55 2.63 -16.07 7.65
N LEU A 56 2.68 -16.70 6.47
CA LEU A 56 1.96 -17.94 6.17
C LEU A 56 2.90 -19.13 5.93
N GLU A 57 4.00 -18.89 5.20
CA GLU A 57 4.97 -19.90 4.79
C GLU A 57 6.36 -19.24 4.68
N GLU A 58 7.41 -19.97 5.03
CA GLU A 58 8.80 -19.53 4.86
C GLU A 58 9.55 -20.48 3.91
N ARG A 59 10.34 -19.91 3.03
CA ARG A 59 11.16 -20.66 2.09
C ARG A 59 12.46 -19.88 1.83
N ASP A 60 13.56 -20.39 2.32
CA ASP A 60 14.88 -19.74 2.26
C ASP A 60 14.82 -18.30 2.79
N ASP A 61 15.21 -17.32 2.02
CA ASP A 61 15.17 -15.89 2.36
C ASP A 61 13.82 -15.20 2.02
N TRP A 62 12.76 -15.98 1.82
CA TRP A 62 11.43 -15.52 1.45
C TRP A 62 10.37 -15.93 2.45
N VAL A 63 9.37 -15.10 2.58
CA VAL A 63 8.18 -15.42 3.37
C VAL A 63 6.91 -15.09 2.59
N LYS A 64 6.01 -16.05 2.50
CA LYS A 64 4.66 -15.81 2.00
C LYS A 64 3.88 -15.12 3.09
N VAL A 65 3.29 -13.99 2.75
CA VAL A 65 2.54 -13.16 3.70
C VAL A 65 1.11 -12.95 3.23
N ARG A 66 0.26 -12.59 4.18
CA ARG A 66 -1.06 -12.04 3.93
C ARG A 66 -1.07 -10.59 4.41
N THR A 67 -1.42 -9.66 3.52
CA THR A 67 -1.55 -8.24 3.79
C THR A 67 -2.92 -7.91 4.40
N PRO A 68 -3.14 -6.69 4.96
CA PRO A 68 -4.41 -6.30 5.60
C PRO A 68 -5.64 -6.33 4.68
N ASP A 69 -5.46 -6.30 3.37
CA ASP A 69 -6.51 -6.44 2.36
C ASP A 69 -6.75 -7.89 1.93
N GLU A 70 -6.23 -8.85 2.71
CA GLU A 70 -6.31 -10.31 2.52
C GLU A 70 -5.55 -10.81 1.27
N TYR A 71 -4.77 -9.96 0.60
CA TYR A 71 -3.92 -10.39 -0.52
C TYR A 71 -2.76 -11.24 -0.03
N THR A 72 -2.34 -12.21 -0.82
CA THR A 72 -1.24 -13.12 -0.44
C THR A 72 -0.17 -13.16 -1.52
N GLY A 73 1.09 -13.22 -1.11
CA GLY A 73 2.23 -13.37 -1.98
C GLY A 73 3.53 -13.41 -1.19
N TRP A 74 4.66 -13.40 -1.87
CA TRP A 74 5.97 -13.59 -1.29
C TRP A 74 6.71 -12.27 -1.11
N MET A 75 7.36 -12.10 0.03
CA MET A 75 8.25 -10.97 0.33
C MET A 75 9.63 -11.48 0.71
N PRO A 76 10.72 -10.75 0.37
CA PRO A 76 12.03 -11.01 0.96
C PRO A 76 11.99 -10.87 2.48
N LEU A 77 12.62 -11.81 3.19
CA LEU A 77 12.70 -11.79 4.64
C LEU A 77 13.34 -10.49 5.16
N ALA A 78 14.31 -9.95 4.41
CA ALA A 78 15.00 -8.70 4.72
C ALA A 78 14.12 -7.44 4.64
N ALA A 79 12.88 -7.56 4.14
CA ALA A 79 11.91 -6.46 4.13
C ALA A 79 11.05 -6.42 5.39
N LEU A 80 11.18 -7.40 6.27
CA LEU A 80 10.29 -7.63 7.40
C LEU A 80 11.06 -7.70 8.72
N ARG A 81 10.42 -7.21 9.78
CA ARG A 81 10.78 -7.50 11.16
C ARG A 81 9.70 -8.38 11.80
N ARG A 82 10.10 -9.46 12.45
CA ARG A 82 9.20 -10.31 13.25
C ARG A 82 8.75 -9.56 14.49
N LEU A 83 7.47 -9.62 14.78
CA LEU A 83 6.94 -9.24 16.08
C LEU A 83 6.97 -10.49 16.96
N GLY A 84 7.46 -10.36 18.21
CA GLY A 84 7.54 -11.51 19.14
C GLY A 84 6.18 -12.16 19.41
N PRO A 85 6.13 -13.34 20.05
CA PRO A 85 4.88 -14.01 20.41
C PRO A 85 3.99 -13.07 21.23
N GLY A 86 2.75 -12.83 20.79
CA GLY A 86 1.86 -11.85 21.40
C GLY A 86 2.30 -10.40 21.26
N GLY A 87 3.29 -10.12 20.40
CA GLY A 87 3.81 -8.79 20.15
C GLY A 87 2.73 -7.84 19.65
N ARG A 88 2.77 -6.61 20.17
CA ARG A 88 1.85 -5.55 19.76
C ARG A 88 2.07 -5.21 18.28
N LEU A 89 0.98 -5.14 17.51
CA LEU A 89 1.03 -4.66 16.14
C LEU A 89 1.52 -3.21 16.10
N TYR A 90 2.40 -2.90 15.15
CA TYR A 90 2.95 -1.57 14.97
C TYR A 90 1.85 -0.58 14.56
N ALA A 91 1.85 0.61 15.11
CA ALA A 91 0.91 1.70 14.84
C ALA A 91 -0.58 1.28 14.89
N ALA A 92 -0.92 0.25 15.70
CA ALA A 92 -2.29 -0.25 15.85
C ALA A 92 -3.03 0.38 17.03
N ALA A 93 -2.30 0.96 18.00
CA ALA A 93 -2.87 1.58 19.19
C ALA A 93 -2.00 2.77 19.65
N GLY A 94 -2.55 3.57 20.56
CA GLY A 94 -1.88 4.77 21.06
C GLY A 94 -2.04 5.96 20.12
N ARG A 95 -1.09 6.91 20.20
CA ARG A 95 -1.09 8.08 19.32
C ARG A 95 -0.40 7.74 18.01
N VAL A 96 -1.16 7.70 16.94
CA VAL A 96 -0.70 7.35 15.60
C VAL A 96 -0.88 8.54 14.67
N ALA A 97 0.21 8.95 14.01
CA ALA A 97 0.18 9.90 12.90
C ALA A 97 0.16 9.14 11.56
N GLN A 98 -0.56 9.64 10.59
CA GLN A 98 -0.58 9.11 9.23
C GLN A 98 -0.02 10.14 8.26
N VAL A 99 0.90 9.71 7.39
CA VAL A 99 1.47 10.56 6.34
C VAL A 99 0.36 10.99 5.38
N GLU A 100 0.20 12.31 5.23
CA GLU A 100 -0.79 12.95 4.36
C GLU A 100 -0.14 13.61 3.14
N SER A 101 1.15 13.99 3.21
CA SER A 101 1.94 14.36 2.05
C SER A 101 2.12 13.17 1.11
N LEU A 102 2.35 13.41 -0.20
CA LEU A 102 2.63 12.31 -1.14
C LEU A 102 3.82 11.48 -0.69
N THR A 103 4.83 12.14 -0.11
CA THR A 103 5.98 11.51 0.53
C THR A 103 6.37 12.31 1.76
N ALA A 104 6.98 11.68 2.76
CA ALA A 104 7.54 12.34 3.93
C ALA A 104 8.89 11.74 4.29
N ASN A 105 9.77 12.55 4.87
CA ASN A 105 11.09 12.11 5.31
C ASN A 105 11.12 11.86 6.81
N LEU A 106 11.78 10.78 7.20
CA LEU A 106 12.11 10.46 8.59
C LEU A 106 13.57 10.86 8.85
N TYR A 107 13.82 11.56 9.94
CA TYR A 107 15.12 12.13 10.28
C TYR A 107 15.66 11.57 11.60
N ARG A 108 16.98 11.60 11.78
CA ARG A 108 17.65 11.18 13.03
C ARG A 108 17.43 12.18 14.17
N GLU A 109 17.31 13.46 13.83
CA GLU A 109 17.12 14.59 14.73
C GLU A 109 16.17 15.61 14.09
N PRO A 110 15.57 16.52 14.86
CA PRO A 110 14.61 17.51 14.36
C PRO A 110 15.29 18.64 13.59
N ASP A 111 16.06 18.31 12.56
CA ASP A 111 16.80 19.23 11.71
C ASP A 111 16.91 18.69 10.28
N VAL A 112 16.39 19.42 9.29
CA VAL A 112 16.43 19.03 7.89
C VAL A 112 17.79 19.26 7.22
N THR A 113 18.68 20.02 7.86
CA THR A 113 19.97 20.41 7.28
C THR A 113 21.12 19.50 7.71
N LYS A 114 20.90 18.71 8.76
CA LYS A 114 21.88 17.75 9.29
C LYS A 114 21.53 16.36 8.80
N HIS A 115 22.50 15.64 8.30
CA HIS A 115 22.37 14.28 7.81
C HIS A 115 21.30 14.13 6.69
N GLN A 116 21.47 13.12 5.88
CA GLN A 116 20.41 12.69 4.99
C GLN A 116 19.24 12.06 5.79
N PRO A 117 18.01 12.09 5.28
CA PRO A 117 16.90 11.35 5.89
C PRO A 117 17.26 9.87 6.10
N LEU A 118 16.76 9.29 7.19
CA LEU A 118 16.85 7.85 7.44
C LEU A 118 16.08 7.06 6.38
N LEU A 119 14.92 7.56 6.03
CA LEU A 119 13.98 6.92 5.11
C LEU A 119 13.02 7.98 4.55
N THR A 120 12.62 7.83 3.29
CA THR A 120 11.44 8.51 2.74
C THR A 120 10.30 7.51 2.71
N VAL A 121 9.16 7.88 3.26
CA VAL A 121 7.98 7.03 3.37
C VAL A 121 6.82 7.59 2.53
N PRO A 122 5.97 6.72 1.94
CA PRO A 122 4.87 7.14 1.09
C PRO A 122 3.66 7.64 1.88
N PHE A 123 2.71 8.22 1.17
CA PHE A 123 1.36 8.54 1.63
C PHE A 123 0.71 7.34 2.35
N GLU A 124 -0.11 7.61 3.37
CA GLU A 124 -0.77 6.64 4.26
C GLU A 124 0.17 5.85 5.20
N THR A 125 1.48 6.07 5.18
CA THR A 125 2.37 5.48 6.19
C THR A 125 1.91 5.89 7.59
N ARG A 126 1.72 4.91 8.47
CA ARG A 126 1.32 5.12 9.87
C ARG A 126 2.51 5.01 10.78
N LEU A 127 2.65 5.95 11.71
CA LEU A 127 3.80 6.07 12.61
C LEU A 127 3.31 6.22 14.05
N GLU A 128 3.96 5.51 14.98
CA GLU A 128 3.71 5.66 16.40
C GLU A 128 4.36 6.94 16.91
N VAL A 129 3.57 7.89 17.43
CA VAL A 129 4.09 9.13 18.00
C VAL A 129 4.43 8.92 19.47
N THR A 130 5.69 9.15 19.83
CA THR A 130 6.20 9.01 21.20
C THR A 130 6.29 10.33 21.94
N ALA A 131 6.56 11.43 21.22
CA ALA A 131 6.57 12.76 21.80
C ALA A 131 6.16 13.83 20.79
N GLU A 132 5.52 14.86 21.30
CA GLU A 132 5.24 16.12 20.62
C GLU A 132 5.97 17.20 21.40
N PRO A 133 7.20 17.56 21.02
CA PRO A 133 7.94 18.60 21.71
C PRO A 133 7.12 19.89 21.75
N ALA A 134 7.13 20.54 22.90
CA ALA A 134 6.50 21.83 23.11
C ALA A 134 7.41 22.96 22.57
N ASP A 135 7.96 22.78 21.36
CA ASP A 135 8.58 23.90 20.66
C ASP A 135 7.48 24.89 20.25
N HIS A 136 7.80 26.14 20.25
CA HIS A 136 6.84 27.21 19.96
C HIS A 136 6.28 27.12 18.52
N GLU A 137 6.91 26.33 17.64
CA GLU A 137 6.53 26.14 16.25
C GLU A 137 5.76 24.82 16.04
N GLY A 138 5.86 23.84 16.95
CA GLY A 138 5.21 22.54 16.84
C GLY A 138 5.58 21.78 15.56
N ARG A 139 6.79 22.05 15.02
CA ARG A 139 7.21 21.60 13.69
C ARG A 139 7.50 20.11 13.62
N TRP A 140 7.95 19.52 14.72
CA TRP A 140 8.47 18.17 14.77
C TRP A 140 7.63 17.24 15.65
N LEU A 141 7.56 15.98 15.23
CA LEU A 141 7.03 14.88 16.03
C LEU A 141 8.13 13.84 16.16
N GLN A 142 8.32 13.31 17.37
CA GLN A 142 9.12 12.12 17.57
C GLN A 142 8.25 10.90 17.35
N VAL A 143 8.75 9.95 16.56
CA VAL A 143 8.07 8.70 16.22
C VAL A 143 8.96 7.52 16.56
N LEU A 144 8.36 6.38 16.85
CA LEU A 144 9.04 5.11 17.00
C LEU A 144 8.93 4.34 15.69
N LEU A 145 10.06 3.89 15.16
CA LEU A 145 10.10 3.06 13.97
C LEU A 145 9.75 1.59 14.31
N PRO A 146 9.41 0.76 13.32
CA PRO A 146 9.16 -0.67 13.55
C PRO A 146 10.30 -1.44 14.21
N ASP A 147 11.53 -0.96 14.14
CA ASP A 147 12.73 -1.54 14.76
C ASP A 147 13.05 -0.98 16.17
N ASP A 148 12.09 -0.27 16.76
CA ASP A 148 12.15 0.39 18.07
C ASP A 148 13.16 1.54 18.16
N HIS A 149 13.70 2.04 17.05
CA HIS A 149 14.52 3.24 17.03
C HIS A 149 13.67 4.50 16.94
N PRO A 150 14.01 5.56 17.66
CA PRO A 150 13.33 6.85 17.51
C PRO A 150 13.74 7.53 16.22
N ALA A 151 12.79 8.25 15.62
CA ALA A 151 13.00 9.12 14.48
C ALA A 151 12.14 10.38 14.61
N TRP A 152 12.35 11.32 13.71
CA TRP A 152 11.62 12.58 13.67
C TRP A 152 10.94 12.76 12.32
N ILE A 153 9.71 13.29 12.34
CA ILE A 153 8.96 13.66 11.13
C ILE A 153 8.44 15.09 11.29
N GLN A 154 8.34 15.83 10.19
CA GLN A 154 7.72 17.13 10.21
C GLN A 154 6.21 17.01 10.40
N ARG A 155 5.65 17.78 11.34
CA ARG A 155 4.21 17.75 11.67
C ARG A 155 3.32 18.11 10.45
N GLY A 156 3.82 18.97 9.57
CA GLY A 156 3.11 19.37 8.35
C GLY A 156 2.92 18.24 7.33
N ASP A 157 3.67 17.15 7.44
CA ASP A 157 3.58 16.00 6.55
C ASP A 157 2.53 14.96 6.98
N VAL A 158 1.96 15.11 8.18
CA VAL A 158 1.09 14.09 8.77
C VAL A 158 -0.26 14.64 9.24
N THR A 159 -1.22 13.75 9.35
CA THR A 159 -2.52 13.99 9.97
C THR A 159 -2.79 13.03 11.13
N PHE A 160 -3.56 13.47 12.10
CA PHE A 160 -4.18 12.63 13.13
C PHE A 160 -5.67 12.36 12.82
N ASP A 161 -6.24 13.07 11.84
CA ASP A 161 -7.63 12.87 11.41
C ASP A 161 -7.67 11.89 10.22
N THR A 162 -7.99 10.64 10.54
CA THR A 162 -8.11 9.56 9.57
C THR A 162 -9.55 9.16 9.29
N LYS A 163 -10.50 10.08 9.51
CA LYS A 163 -11.91 9.83 9.24
C LYS A 163 -12.15 9.49 7.76
N PRO A 164 -13.15 8.64 7.47
CA PRO A 164 -13.53 8.34 6.10
C PRO A 164 -13.86 9.61 5.30
N LEU A 165 -13.31 9.71 4.10
CA LEU A 165 -13.53 10.85 3.21
C LEU A 165 -14.90 10.77 2.53
N THR A 166 -15.51 11.93 2.34
CA THR A 166 -16.68 12.09 1.44
C THR A 166 -16.24 11.88 -0.02
N ILE A 167 -17.21 11.66 -0.92
CA ILE A 167 -16.93 11.53 -2.36
C ILE A 167 -16.18 12.76 -2.91
N LYS A 168 -16.59 13.98 -2.50
CA LYS A 168 -15.94 15.22 -2.91
C LYS A 168 -14.48 15.23 -2.48
N GLN A 169 -14.20 14.96 -1.21
CA GLN A 169 -12.83 14.90 -0.67
C GLN A 169 -12.00 13.78 -1.30
N THR A 170 -12.63 12.64 -1.66
CA THR A 170 -11.93 11.56 -2.35
C THR A 170 -11.48 11.98 -3.76
N ILE A 171 -12.30 12.74 -4.47
CA ILE A 171 -11.94 13.28 -5.79
C ILE A 171 -10.83 14.33 -5.66
N GLU A 172 -10.96 15.25 -4.69
CA GLU A 172 -9.91 16.24 -4.39
C GLU A 172 -8.58 15.56 -4.01
N LEU A 173 -8.65 14.48 -3.23
CA LEU A 173 -7.48 13.66 -2.94
C LEU A 173 -6.92 13.02 -4.21
N ALA A 174 -7.75 12.40 -5.05
CA ALA A 174 -7.31 11.74 -6.27
C ALA A 174 -6.57 12.71 -7.21
N GLU A 175 -7.02 13.96 -7.32
CA GLU A 175 -6.41 15.01 -8.14
C GLU A 175 -5.01 15.41 -7.63
N ARG A 176 -4.70 15.24 -6.34
CA ARG A 176 -3.34 15.48 -5.81
C ARG A 176 -2.31 14.49 -6.35
N PHE A 177 -2.73 13.34 -6.84
CA PHE A 177 -1.87 12.30 -7.39
C PHE A 177 -1.63 12.43 -8.90
N LEU A 178 -2.22 13.43 -9.58
CA LEU A 178 -2.00 13.64 -11.01
C LEU A 178 -0.51 13.69 -11.33
N GLY A 179 -0.08 12.84 -12.29
CA GLY A 179 1.32 12.71 -12.70
C GLY A 179 2.16 11.73 -11.87
N VAL A 180 1.64 11.13 -10.80
CA VAL A 180 2.32 10.00 -10.14
C VAL A 180 2.44 8.87 -11.15
N THR A 181 3.64 8.29 -11.24
CA THR A 181 3.99 7.31 -12.28
C THR A 181 3.19 6.02 -12.17
N TYR A 182 2.87 5.42 -13.32
CA TYR A 182 2.34 4.06 -13.37
C TYR A 182 3.42 3.04 -12.99
N LEU A 183 3.09 2.15 -12.08
CA LEU A 183 3.95 1.04 -11.68
C LEU A 183 3.10 -0.22 -11.56
N TRP A 184 3.39 -1.25 -12.36
CA TRP A 184 2.71 -2.53 -12.26
C TRP A 184 2.85 -3.14 -10.85
N GLY A 185 1.75 -3.59 -10.25
CA GLY A 185 1.71 -4.07 -8.87
C GLY A 185 1.74 -2.96 -7.82
N GLY A 186 1.86 -1.68 -8.22
CA GLY A 186 2.00 -0.53 -7.33
C GLY A 186 0.78 -0.25 -6.47
N THR A 187 1.01 0.07 -5.19
CA THR A 187 -0.04 0.41 -4.20
C THR A 187 0.33 1.62 -3.35
N SER A 188 1.35 2.36 -3.73
CA SER A 188 1.86 3.49 -2.96
C SER A 188 2.02 4.76 -3.81
N SER A 189 2.21 5.91 -3.16
CA SER A 189 2.49 7.18 -3.83
C SER A 189 3.83 7.24 -4.58
N PHE A 190 4.65 6.20 -4.47
CA PHE A 190 5.85 6.05 -5.32
C PHE A 190 5.53 5.49 -6.70
N GLY A 191 4.33 4.98 -6.90
CA GLY A 191 3.74 4.47 -8.13
C GLY A 191 2.57 3.58 -7.82
N TYR A 192 1.48 3.76 -8.55
CA TYR A 192 0.31 2.89 -8.49
C TYR A 192 0.15 2.13 -9.80
N ASP A 193 -0.60 1.04 -9.77
CA ASP A 193 -1.33 0.58 -10.93
C ASP A 193 -2.80 1.00 -10.84
N CYS A 194 -3.59 0.66 -11.85
CA CYS A 194 -4.99 1.10 -11.94
C CYS A 194 -5.83 0.66 -10.73
N SER A 195 -5.71 -0.59 -10.31
CA SER A 195 -6.48 -1.16 -9.20
C SER A 195 -5.92 -0.79 -7.84
N GLY A 196 -4.60 -0.63 -7.70
CA GLY A 196 -3.98 -0.09 -6.48
C GLY A 196 -4.38 1.35 -6.21
N PHE A 197 -4.49 2.17 -7.26
CA PHE A 197 -4.97 3.54 -7.14
C PHE A 197 -6.44 3.59 -6.72
N THR A 198 -7.32 2.85 -7.38
CA THR A 198 -8.75 2.79 -6.99
C THR A 198 -8.94 2.18 -5.61
N GLN A 199 -8.14 1.19 -5.23
CA GLN A 199 -8.15 0.60 -3.89
C GLN A 199 -7.80 1.64 -2.82
N MET A 200 -6.74 2.45 -3.04
CA MET A 200 -6.35 3.54 -2.15
C MET A 200 -7.51 4.54 -1.97
N LEU A 201 -8.15 4.97 -3.05
CA LEU A 201 -9.27 5.91 -2.98
C LEU A 201 -10.45 5.36 -2.17
N VAL A 202 -10.77 4.07 -2.32
CA VAL A 202 -11.84 3.41 -1.55
C VAL A 202 -11.42 3.21 -0.09
N ARG A 203 -10.16 2.87 0.17
CA ARG A 203 -9.59 2.75 1.53
C ARG A 203 -9.70 4.07 2.29
N ARG A 204 -9.45 5.22 1.64
CA ARG A 204 -9.64 6.54 2.25
C ARG A 204 -11.10 6.88 2.55
N ARG A 205 -12.04 6.13 1.99
CA ARG A 205 -13.47 6.17 2.36
C ARG A 205 -13.83 5.20 3.49
N GLY A 206 -12.82 4.60 4.15
CA GLY A 206 -13.00 3.70 5.29
C GLY A 206 -13.32 2.26 4.92
N VAL A 207 -13.12 1.84 3.69
CA VAL A 207 -13.50 0.50 3.22
C VAL A 207 -12.31 -0.22 2.58
N THR A 208 -12.03 -1.44 3.02
CA THR A 208 -11.05 -2.33 2.40
C THR A 208 -11.70 -3.07 1.23
N MET A 209 -11.10 -2.94 0.05
CA MET A 209 -11.55 -3.54 -1.21
C MET A 209 -10.47 -4.51 -1.73
N PRO A 210 -10.82 -5.56 -2.49
CA PRO A 210 -9.84 -6.44 -3.12
C PRO A 210 -8.81 -5.70 -3.95
N ARG A 211 -7.62 -6.33 -4.13
CA ARG A 211 -6.47 -5.73 -4.81
C ARG A 211 -6.66 -5.63 -6.33
N ASP A 212 -7.09 -6.71 -6.97
CA ASP A 212 -7.10 -6.83 -8.42
C ASP A 212 -8.39 -6.27 -9.03
N ALA A 213 -8.32 -5.70 -10.23
CA ALA A 213 -9.43 -4.98 -10.86
C ALA A 213 -10.66 -5.87 -11.12
N ASP A 214 -10.45 -7.13 -11.53
CA ASP A 214 -11.52 -8.13 -11.73
C ASP A 214 -12.17 -8.52 -10.39
N ALA A 215 -11.36 -8.78 -9.37
CA ALA A 215 -11.83 -9.05 -8.01
C ALA A 215 -12.62 -7.85 -7.44
N GLN A 216 -12.18 -6.61 -7.68
CA GLN A 216 -12.90 -5.39 -7.33
C GLN A 216 -14.27 -5.34 -8.00
N ALA A 217 -14.34 -5.59 -9.32
CA ALA A 217 -15.60 -5.55 -10.07
C ALA A 217 -16.61 -6.61 -9.62
N ALA A 218 -16.13 -7.78 -9.17
CA ALA A 218 -16.93 -8.88 -8.66
C ALA A 218 -17.27 -8.76 -7.17
N TRP A 219 -16.64 -7.82 -6.45
CA TRP A 219 -16.75 -7.72 -5.00
C TRP A 219 -18.16 -7.34 -4.54
N LYS A 220 -18.69 -8.06 -3.55
CA LYS A 220 -20.04 -7.87 -2.99
C LYS A 220 -20.24 -6.52 -2.26
N GLY A 221 -19.16 -5.83 -1.89
CA GLY A 221 -19.20 -4.47 -1.32
C GLY A 221 -19.61 -3.39 -2.34
N LEU A 222 -19.64 -3.73 -3.63
CA LEU A 222 -20.07 -2.84 -4.71
C LEU A 222 -21.43 -3.25 -5.27
N ALA A 223 -22.28 -2.26 -5.56
CA ALA A 223 -23.55 -2.44 -6.25
C ALA A 223 -23.40 -2.11 -7.75
N PRO A 224 -24.08 -2.84 -8.66
CA PRO A 224 -24.05 -2.54 -10.09
C PRO A 224 -24.74 -1.21 -10.40
N VAL A 225 -24.17 -0.46 -11.35
CA VAL A 225 -24.69 0.80 -11.86
C VAL A 225 -24.84 0.70 -13.38
N LYS A 226 -25.90 1.31 -13.94
CA LYS A 226 -26.06 1.40 -15.40
C LYS A 226 -24.90 2.20 -15.99
N ARG A 227 -24.21 1.66 -17.00
CA ARG A 227 -23.01 2.25 -17.63
C ARG A 227 -23.22 3.68 -18.16
N ASN A 228 -24.45 4.03 -18.53
CA ASN A 228 -24.81 5.36 -19.03
C ASN A 228 -25.27 6.36 -17.93
N LYS A 229 -25.22 5.95 -16.64
CA LYS A 229 -25.67 6.77 -15.51
C LYS A 229 -24.69 6.75 -14.33
N PRO A 230 -23.36 6.84 -14.55
CA PRO A 230 -22.41 6.91 -13.45
C PRO A 230 -22.58 8.24 -12.70
N LYS A 231 -22.29 8.21 -11.41
CA LYS A 231 -22.20 9.39 -10.54
C LYS A 231 -20.78 9.54 -10.01
N PRO A 232 -20.32 10.74 -9.66
CA PRO A 232 -19.02 10.93 -9.05
C PRO A 232 -18.80 9.96 -7.88
N GLY A 233 -17.61 9.32 -7.85
CA GLY A 233 -17.25 8.29 -6.89
C GLY A 233 -17.59 6.85 -7.30
N ASP A 234 -18.31 6.64 -8.41
CA ASP A 234 -18.51 5.30 -8.97
C ASP A 234 -17.21 4.78 -9.59
N LEU A 235 -16.95 3.49 -9.40
CA LEU A 235 -15.82 2.80 -10.01
C LEU A 235 -16.21 2.30 -11.40
N LEU A 236 -15.30 2.49 -12.34
CA LEU A 236 -15.42 2.11 -13.73
C LEU A 236 -14.45 0.96 -14.02
N PHE A 237 -14.91 -0.06 -14.69
CA PHE A 237 -14.12 -1.24 -15.03
C PHE A 237 -14.11 -1.44 -16.54
N PHE A 238 -12.91 -1.65 -17.05
CA PHE A 238 -12.63 -1.74 -18.47
C PHE A 238 -11.99 -3.08 -18.81
N GLY A 239 -12.30 -3.61 -19.98
CA GLY A 239 -11.78 -4.89 -20.44
C GLY A 239 -12.39 -5.30 -21.75
N SER A 240 -12.05 -6.51 -22.23
CA SER A 240 -12.63 -7.07 -23.47
C SER A 240 -14.06 -7.56 -23.25
N SER A 241 -14.40 -7.95 -22.02
CA SER A 241 -15.75 -8.38 -21.61
C SER A 241 -15.91 -8.18 -20.09
N PRO A 242 -17.13 -8.31 -19.52
CA PRO A 242 -17.35 -8.27 -18.07
C PRO A 242 -16.58 -9.35 -17.29
N ASP A 243 -16.22 -10.46 -17.95
CA ASP A 243 -15.47 -11.58 -17.37
C ASP A 243 -13.94 -11.43 -17.55
N HIS A 244 -13.51 -10.43 -18.34
CA HIS A 244 -12.11 -10.15 -18.63
C HIS A 244 -11.80 -8.67 -18.41
N ILE A 245 -11.78 -8.28 -17.14
CA ILE A 245 -11.45 -6.91 -16.69
C ILE A 245 -9.95 -6.79 -16.52
N SER A 246 -9.37 -5.76 -17.09
CA SER A 246 -7.93 -5.48 -17.04
C SER A 246 -7.58 -4.07 -16.55
N HIS A 247 -8.61 -3.23 -16.29
CA HIS A 247 -8.35 -1.86 -15.88
C HIS A 247 -9.51 -1.29 -15.05
N SER A 248 -9.19 -0.35 -14.16
CA SER A 248 -10.16 0.35 -13.31
C SER A 248 -9.85 1.84 -13.17
N GLY A 249 -10.87 2.62 -12.82
CA GLY A 249 -10.76 4.05 -12.52
C GLY A 249 -11.98 4.54 -11.76
N MET A 250 -11.95 5.79 -11.30
CA MET A 250 -13.05 6.42 -10.57
C MET A 250 -13.69 7.52 -11.42
N TYR A 251 -15.01 7.47 -11.58
CA TYR A 251 -15.74 8.53 -12.26
C TYR A 251 -15.79 9.81 -11.43
N ILE A 252 -15.43 10.93 -12.02
CA ILE A 252 -15.36 12.25 -11.36
C ILE A 252 -16.41 13.24 -11.85
N GLY A 253 -17.31 12.79 -12.74
CA GLY A 253 -18.39 13.63 -13.29
C GLY A 253 -18.09 14.16 -14.68
N ARG A 254 -19.13 14.70 -15.35
CA ARG A 254 -19.04 15.36 -16.67
C ARG A 254 -18.38 14.49 -17.75
N GLY A 255 -18.61 13.17 -17.72
CA GLY A 255 -18.02 12.23 -18.67
C GLY A 255 -16.53 11.97 -18.47
N LYS A 256 -15.95 12.38 -17.33
CA LYS A 256 -14.53 12.22 -17.00
C LYS A 256 -14.33 11.21 -15.88
N PHE A 257 -13.18 10.54 -15.90
CA PHE A 257 -12.73 9.67 -14.81
C PHE A 257 -11.23 9.84 -14.58
N ILE A 258 -10.80 9.57 -13.34
CA ILE A 258 -9.40 9.57 -12.93
C ILE A 258 -8.94 8.13 -12.75
N HIS A 259 -7.76 7.82 -13.23
CA HIS A 259 -7.18 6.47 -13.20
C HIS A 259 -5.65 6.54 -13.30
N ASP A 260 -4.98 5.49 -12.91
CA ASP A 260 -3.57 5.30 -13.22
C ASP A 260 -3.42 4.31 -14.38
N THR A 261 -2.67 4.66 -15.41
CA THR A 261 -2.62 3.90 -16.66
C THR A 261 -1.29 4.05 -17.39
N PRO A 262 -0.78 2.99 -18.07
CA PRO A 262 0.36 3.10 -18.96
C PRO A 262 0.02 3.74 -20.30
N HIS A 263 -1.25 3.98 -20.61
CA HIS A 263 -1.69 4.54 -21.89
C HIS A 263 -1.41 6.03 -22.00
N GLY A 264 -0.85 6.42 -23.14
CA GLY A 264 -0.54 7.81 -23.44
C GLY A 264 0.63 8.31 -22.61
N HIS A 265 0.36 8.98 -21.51
CA HIS A 265 1.37 9.40 -20.54
C HIS A 265 1.27 8.50 -19.32
N PRO A 266 2.27 7.60 -19.08
CA PRO A 266 2.18 6.63 -17.98
C PRO A 266 2.08 7.32 -16.61
N GLY A 267 0.92 7.14 -15.95
CA GLY A 267 0.67 7.71 -14.62
C GLY A 267 -0.79 8.03 -14.36
N VAL A 268 -1.02 8.63 -13.20
CA VAL A 268 -2.35 9.09 -12.79
C VAL A 268 -2.77 10.26 -13.67
N GLN A 269 -3.90 10.10 -14.35
CA GLN A 269 -4.43 11.08 -15.29
C GLN A 269 -5.96 11.09 -15.33
N ILE A 270 -6.51 12.14 -15.94
CA ILE A 270 -7.95 12.27 -16.18
C ILE A 270 -8.22 12.01 -17.66
N SER A 271 -9.10 11.07 -17.95
CA SER A 271 -9.56 10.74 -19.30
C SER A 271 -11.06 10.97 -19.45
N ARG A 272 -11.53 11.04 -20.71
CA ARG A 272 -12.95 11.12 -21.03
C ARG A 272 -13.49 9.73 -21.40
N LEU A 273 -14.66 9.40 -20.89
CA LEU A 273 -15.31 8.12 -21.22
C LEU A 273 -15.68 7.99 -22.69
N ALA A 274 -15.86 9.12 -23.39
CA ALA A 274 -16.20 9.13 -24.80
C ALA A 274 -15.00 8.87 -25.74
N ASP A 275 -13.77 9.00 -25.20
CA ASP A 275 -12.56 8.85 -26.02
C ASP A 275 -12.16 7.39 -26.15
N GLN A 276 -11.53 7.02 -27.26
CA GLN A 276 -10.95 5.69 -27.43
C GLN A 276 -9.62 5.59 -26.69
N PRO A 277 -9.32 4.42 -26.09
CA PRO A 277 -10.06 3.16 -26.18
C PRO A 277 -11.19 3.03 -25.14
N TRP A 278 -11.38 3.98 -24.24
CA TRP A 278 -12.21 3.87 -23.03
C TRP A 278 -13.69 3.64 -23.35
N ALA A 279 -14.22 4.33 -24.38
CA ALA A 279 -15.61 4.15 -24.80
C ALA A 279 -15.95 2.71 -25.17
N ARG A 280 -15.01 2.03 -25.85
CA ARG A 280 -15.18 0.61 -26.27
C ARG A 280 -14.96 -0.35 -25.11
N LEU A 281 -14.00 -0.07 -24.23
CA LEU A 281 -13.55 -0.99 -23.18
C LEU A 281 -14.38 -0.92 -21.90
N LEU A 282 -15.24 0.06 -21.69
CA LEU A 282 -16.09 0.17 -20.50
C LEU A 282 -17.09 -0.99 -20.44
N VAL A 283 -16.86 -1.96 -19.56
CA VAL A 283 -17.70 -3.16 -19.41
C VAL A 283 -18.58 -3.14 -18.17
N ALA A 284 -18.13 -2.48 -17.09
CA ALA A 284 -18.91 -2.42 -15.86
C ALA A 284 -18.76 -1.06 -15.15
N CYS A 285 -19.81 -0.70 -14.40
CA CYS A 285 -19.81 0.43 -13.48
C CYS A 285 -20.37 -0.05 -12.14
N ARG A 286 -19.73 0.34 -11.04
CA ARG A 286 -20.05 -0.11 -9.67
C ARG A 286 -20.04 1.06 -8.71
N ARG A 287 -20.87 0.97 -7.68
CA ARG A 287 -20.96 1.95 -6.58
C ARG A 287 -20.69 1.28 -5.26
N LEU A 288 -19.89 1.90 -4.41
CA LEU A 288 -19.72 1.49 -3.02
C LEU A 288 -21.07 1.58 -2.29
N LYS A 289 -21.43 0.48 -1.59
CA LYS A 289 -22.68 0.36 -0.81
C LYS A 289 -22.67 1.23 0.42
#